data_aae73e39748fcab4dc6cd92d9c093860
#
_entry.id   aae73e39748fcab4dc6cd92d9c093860
#
_cell.length_a   1.000
_cell.length_b   1.000
_cell.length_c   1.000
_cell.angle_alpha   90.00
_cell.angle_beta   90.00
_cell.angle_gamma   90.00
#
_symmetry.space_group_name_H-M   'P 1'
#
loop_
_entity.id
_entity.type
_entity.pdbx_description
1 polymer ?
#
loop_
_entity_poly.entity_id
_entity_poly.type
_entity_poly.pdbx_seq_one_letter_code
_entity_poly.pdbx_strand_id
1 'polypeptide(L)'
;SGGERQAVDVCTGLALRDLAELYNKADFNILLCDEPFEGLDKTLTSDAQSLLLDYAKPSTFLVTNREALGGFDKILLVKKIHNESTLRRIY
;
A
#
# COMPACT_ATOMS: atom_id res chain seq x y z
N SER A 1 -1.13 -3.96 20.45
CA SER A 1 -2.09 -3.04 19.84
C SER A 1 -2.42 -3.44 18.41
N GLY A 2 -3.53 -2.96 17.90
CA GLY A 2 -3.93 -3.21 16.53
C GLY A 2 -2.93 -2.65 15.50
N GLY A 3 -2.34 -1.50 15.81
CA GLY A 3 -1.35 -0.88 14.93
C GLY A 3 -0.06 -1.68 14.84
N GLU A 4 0.40 -2.23 15.94
CA GLU A 4 1.60 -3.08 15.94
C GLU A 4 1.37 -4.34 15.13
N ARG A 5 0.20 -4.96 15.27
CA ARG A 5 -0.17 -6.14 14.48
C ARG A 5 -0.19 -5.81 12.99
N GLN A 6 -0.78 -4.68 12.62
CA GLN A 6 -0.83 -4.25 11.22
C GLN A 6 0.57 -4.02 10.65
N ALA A 7 1.46 -3.40 11.42
CA ALA A 7 2.85 -3.21 11.00
C ALA A 7 3.56 -4.54 10.77
N VAL A 8 3.36 -5.50 11.67
CA VAL A 8 3.92 -6.86 11.52
C VAL A 8 3.35 -7.54 10.29
N ASP A 9 2.04 -7.41 10.03
CA ASP A 9 1.40 -8.01 8.87
C ASP A 9 1.96 -7.45 7.57
N VAL A 10 2.17 -6.15 7.48
CA VAL A 10 2.78 -5.52 6.30
C VAL A 10 4.20 -6.04 6.08
N CYS A 11 5.02 -6.05 7.11
CA CYS A 11 6.40 -6.54 7.02
C CYS A 11 6.43 -8.02 6.63
N THR A 12 5.57 -8.83 7.23
CA THR A 12 5.46 -10.27 6.92
C THR A 12 5.05 -10.49 5.46
N GLY A 13 4.07 -9.73 4.98
CA GLY A 13 3.63 -9.82 3.59
C GLY A 13 4.76 -9.51 2.60
N LEU A 14 5.52 -8.45 2.85
CA LEU A 14 6.65 -8.08 2.00
C LEU A 14 7.76 -9.12 2.05
N ALA A 15 8.07 -9.66 3.24
CA ALA A 15 9.07 -10.71 3.39
C ALA A 15 8.66 -11.99 2.66
N LEU A 16 7.40 -12.39 2.76
CA LEU A 16 6.87 -13.55 2.05
C LEU A 16 6.94 -13.37 0.53
N ARG A 17 6.67 -12.15 0.06
CA ARG A 17 6.80 -11.82 -1.35
C ARG A 17 8.23 -11.98 -1.83
N ASP A 18 9.20 -11.44 -1.10
CA ASP A 18 10.62 -11.57 -1.43
C ASP A 18 11.04 -13.04 -1.49
N LEU A 19 10.59 -13.82 -0.50
CA LEU A 19 10.88 -15.24 -0.45
C LEU A 19 10.27 -15.98 -1.65
N ALA A 20 9.04 -15.64 -2.03
CA ALA A 20 8.37 -16.22 -3.18
C ALA A 20 9.10 -15.90 -4.48
N GLU A 21 9.57 -14.66 -4.66
CA GLU A 21 10.36 -14.27 -5.82
C GLU A 21 11.67 -15.06 -5.89
N LEU A 22 12.36 -15.17 -4.77
CA LEU A 22 13.61 -15.92 -4.69
C LEU A 22 13.42 -17.41 -4.98
N TYR A 23 12.40 -18.00 -4.36
CA TYR A 23 12.14 -19.44 -4.47
C TYR A 23 11.71 -19.83 -5.90
N ASN A 24 10.90 -19.03 -6.55
CA ASN A 24 10.40 -19.29 -7.89
C ASN A 24 11.30 -18.72 -8.99
N LYS A 25 12.36 -18.02 -8.63
CA LYS A 25 13.26 -17.33 -9.57
C LYS A 25 12.48 -16.42 -10.52
N ALA A 26 11.49 -15.71 -9.98
CA ALA A 26 10.62 -14.82 -10.73
C ALA A 26 10.64 -13.42 -10.13
N ASP A 27 10.53 -12.41 -11.00
CA ASP A 27 10.33 -11.03 -10.61
C ASP A 27 8.86 -10.66 -10.80
N PHE A 28 8.20 -10.28 -9.72
CA PHE A 28 6.85 -9.76 -9.81
C PHE A 28 6.87 -8.29 -10.20
N ASN A 29 6.13 -7.93 -11.23
CA ASN A 29 6.10 -6.55 -11.72
C ASN A 29 5.06 -5.68 -11.01
N ILE A 30 4.16 -6.28 -10.26
CA ILE A 30 3.03 -5.62 -9.61
C ILE A 30 3.10 -5.81 -8.10
N LEU A 31 2.88 -4.73 -7.37
CA LEU A 31 2.65 -4.75 -5.93
C LEU A 31 1.29 -4.12 -5.66
N LEU A 32 0.41 -4.86 -5.02
CA LEU A 32 -0.92 -4.40 -4.61
C LEU A 32 -0.98 -4.35 -3.10
N CYS A 33 -1.30 -3.20 -2.55
CA CYS A 33 -1.43 -2.99 -1.12
C CYS A 33 -2.83 -2.42 -0.83
N ASP A 34 -3.65 -3.19 -0.14
CA ASP A 34 -5.01 -2.78 0.23
C ASP A 34 -5.06 -2.43 1.71
N GLU A 35 -5.31 -1.16 1.99
CA GLU A 35 -5.40 -0.63 3.36
C GLU A 35 -4.21 -1.02 4.24
N PRO A 36 -2.96 -0.82 3.79
CA PRO A 36 -1.79 -1.25 4.57
C PRO A 36 -1.55 -0.42 5.83
N PHE A 37 -2.21 0.75 5.94
CA PHE A 37 -2.01 1.66 7.07
C PHE A 37 -3.11 1.61 8.10
N GLU A 38 -4.05 0.68 7.97
CA GLU A 38 -5.17 0.57 8.89
C GLU A 38 -4.67 0.36 10.33
N GLY A 39 -5.19 1.19 11.24
CA GLY A 39 -4.83 1.12 12.67
C GLY A 39 -3.47 1.70 13.03
N LEU A 40 -2.69 2.18 12.07
CA LEU A 40 -1.39 2.78 12.35
C LEU A 40 -1.53 4.25 12.75
N ASP A 41 -0.71 4.69 13.72
CA ASP A 41 -0.58 6.11 14.04
C ASP A 41 0.26 6.84 12.97
N LYS A 42 0.46 8.13 13.15
CA LYS A 42 1.22 8.94 12.17
C LYS A 42 2.64 8.44 11.96
N THR A 43 3.33 8.10 13.03
CA THR A 43 4.73 7.66 12.96
C THR A 43 4.84 6.33 12.26
N LEU A 44 4.02 5.35 12.66
CA LEU A 44 4.01 4.03 12.03
C LEU A 44 3.54 4.09 10.58
N THR A 45 2.59 4.97 10.27
CA THR A 45 2.14 5.16 8.88
C THR A 45 3.27 5.68 8.01
N SER A 46 4.02 6.66 8.49
CA SER A 46 5.17 7.19 7.76
C SER A 46 6.24 6.13 7.53
N ASP A 47 6.55 5.35 8.57
CA ASP A 47 7.52 4.26 8.48
C ASP A 47 7.07 3.18 7.51
N ALA A 48 5.80 2.79 7.58
CA ALA A 48 5.23 1.78 6.69
C ALA A 48 5.23 2.26 5.23
N GLN A 49 4.93 3.53 5.00
CA GLN A 49 4.98 4.11 3.65
C GLN A 49 6.40 4.06 3.09
N SER A 50 7.40 4.46 3.88
CA SER A 50 8.79 4.40 3.46
C SER A 50 9.20 2.99 3.10
N LEU A 51 8.79 2.02 3.90
CA LEU A 51 9.07 0.61 3.64
C LEU A 51 8.42 0.14 2.33
N LEU A 52 7.15 0.49 2.11
CA LEU A 52 6.45 0.12 0.88
C LEU A 52 7.09 0.75 -0.36
N LEU A 53 7.56 1.98 -0.26
CA LEU A 53 8.25 2.64 -1.37
C LEU A 53 9.60 1.98 -1.68
N ASP A 54 10.30 1.48 -0.67
CA ASP A 54 11.54 0.71 -0.86
C ASP A 54 11.28 -0.61 -1.60
N TYR A 55 10.11 -1.19 -1.43
CA TYR A 55 9.69 -2.43 -2.09
C TYR A 55 8.86 -2.19 -3.35
N ALA A 56 8.75 -0.93 -3.80
CA ALA A 56 7.93 -0.60 -4.96
C ALA A 56 8.37 -1.37 -6.20
N LYS A 57 7.38 -1.80 -6.96
CA LYS A 57 7.56 -2.46 -8.26
C LYS A 57 7.18 -1.48 -9.37
N PRO A 58 7.49 -1.77 -10.65
CA PRO A 58 7.11 -0.89 -11.75
C PRO A 58 5.63 -0.50 -11.74
N SER A 59 4.77 -1.42 -11.33
CA SER A 59 3.34 -1.12 -11.13
C SER A 59 2.97 -1.37 -9.67
N THR A 60 2.97 -0.32 -8.87
CA THR A 60 2.62 -0.39 -7.45
C THR A 60 1.33 0.37 -7.22
N PHE A 61 0.35 -0.31 -6.65
CA PHE A 61 -0.97 0.25 -6.33
C PHE A 61 -1.22 0.18 -4.84
N LEU A 62 -1.60 1.29 -4.28
CA LEU A 62 -1.94 1.40 -2.86
C LEU A 62 -3.36 1.91 -2.75
N VAL A 63 -4.20 1.14 -2.06
CA VAL A 63 -5.58 1.53 -1.78
C VAL A 63 -5.69 1.91 -0.31
N THR A 64 -6.18 3.11 -0.05
CA THR A 64 -6.35 3.59 1.32
C THR A 64 -7.51 4.58 1.39
N ASN A 65 -8.17 4.63 2.55
CA ASN A 65 -9.17 5.64 2.84
C ASN A 65 -8.56 6.87 3.54
N ARG A 66 -7.26 6.86 3.73
CA ARG A 66 -6.56 7.99 4.36
C ARG A 66 -6.25 9.08 3.34
N GLU A 67 -5.98 10.29 3.84
CA GLU A 67 -5.56 11.38 2.99
C GLU A 67 -4.29 11.02 2.22
N ALA A 68 -4.16 11.63 1.05
CA ALA A 68 -3.04 11.37 0.17
C ALA A 68 -1.72 11.64 0.86
N LEU A 69 -0.85 10.65 0.80
CA LEU A 69 0.52 10.74 1.29
C LEU A 69 1.42 11.12 0.10
N GLY A 70 2.53 11.79 0.38
CA GLY A 70 3.49 12.14 -0.66
C GLY A 70 4.19 10.93 -1.26
N GLY A 71 4.86 11.10 -2.38
CA GLY A 71 5.69 10.07 -3.00
C GLY A 71 5.00 9.21 -4.04
N PHE A 72 3.78 9.55 -4.44
CA PHE A 72 3.04 8.83 -5.48
C PHE A 72 3.02 9.63 -6.79
N ASP A 73 3.16 8.93 -7.91
CA ASP A 73 3.10 9.54 -9.24
C ASP A 73 1.68 9.95 -9.62
N LYS A 74 0.70 9.16 -9.21
CA LYS A 74 -0.71 9.39 -9.52
C LYS A 74 -1.57 9.08 -8.32
N ILE A 75 -2.59 9.91 -8.11
CA ILE A 75 -3.57 9.69 -7.07
C ILE A 75 -4.95 9.72 -7.72
N LEU A 76 -5.71 8.65 -7.50
CA LEU A 76 -7.07 8.52 -7.99
C LEU A 76 -8.02 8.57 -6.80
N LEU A 77 -9.03 9.40 -6.88
CA LEU A 77 -10.07 9.47 -5.87
C LEU A 77 -11.29 8.68 -6.34
N VAL A 78 -11.68 7.71 -5.53
CA VAL A 78 -12.93 6.97 -5.72
C VAL A 78 -13.95 7.51 -4.74
N LYS A 79 -15.07 7.98 -5.27
CA LYS A 79 -16.13 8.57 -4.45
C LYS A 79 -17.44 7.90 -4.78
N LYS A 80 -18.19 7.52 -3.74
CA LYS A 80 -19.52 6.93 -3.89
C LYS A 80 -20.57 7.90 -3.40
N ILE A 81 -21.49 8.25 -4.29
CA ILE A 81 -22.63 9.12 -3.98
C ILE A 81 -23.88 8.45 -4.56
N HIS A 82 -24.91 8.27 -3.74
CA HIS A 82 -26.21 7.69 -4.15
C HIS A 82 -26.03 6.36 -4.91
N ASN A 83 -25.24 5.44 -4.35
CA ASN A 83 -24.95 4.12 -4.93
C ASN A 83 -24.19 4.15 -6.26
N GLU A 84 -23.72 5.31 -6.71
CA GLU A 84 -22.85 5.43 -7.87
C GLU A 84 -21.44 5.77 -7.43
N SER A 85 -20.47 5.09 -8.02
CA SER A 85 -19.06 5.34 -7.78
C SER A 85 -18.46 6.13 -8.94
N THR A 86 -17.68 7.14 -8.61
CA THR A 86 -16.94 7.92 -9.60
C THR A 86 -15.46 7.81 -9.32
N LEU A 87 -14.66 7.88 -10.38
CA LEU A 87 -13.21 7.85 -10.32
C LEU A 87 -12.67 9.13 -10.94
N ARG A 88 -11.81 9.82 -10.20
CA ARG A 88 -11.20 11.06 -10.66
C ARG A 88 -9.72 11.09 -10.31
N ARG A 89 -8.88 11.46 -11.27
CA ARG A 89 -7.47 11.72 -11.00
C ARG A 89 -7.35 13.09 -10.35
N ILE A 90 -6.71 13.16 -9.17
CA ILE A 90 -6.49 14.41 -8.45
C ILE A 90 -5.02 14.82 -8.39
N TYR A 91 -4.15 13.90 -8.84
CA TYR A 91 -2.73 14.19 -8.88
C TYR A 91 -2.04 13.40 -9.99
#